data_341e33bca0ae04ef837ae926c53ae719
#
_entry.id   341e33bca0ae04ef837ae926c53ae719
#
_cell.length_a   1.000
_cell.length_b   1.000
_cell.length_c   1.000
_cell.angle_alpha   90.00
_cell.angle_beta   90.00
_cell.angle_gamma   90.00
#
_symmetry.space_group_name_H-M   'P 1'
#
loop_
_entity.id
_entity.type
_entity.pdbx_description
1 polymer ?
#
loop_
_entity_poly.entity_id
_entity_poly.type
_entity_poly.pdbx_seq_one_letter_code
_entity_poly.pdbx_strand_id
1 'polypeptide(L)'
;LNRLPSSASALACTAHALNLIEKRTLDHEEMKQLNREVIDYFKEHVNPGFLEYRKSVTAGGDYGAVEWQAGSLNTLVDTQGQEFIDCLGGFGIFNVGHRNPVVVSAVQNQLAKQPLHSQELLDPLRAMLAKTLAALTPGKLKYSFFSNSGTESVEAALKLAKAYQSPRGKFTFVATSGAFHGKSLGALSATAKSTFRKPFMPLLPGFRHVPFGDINAMRTVLSECRKTGDDVAAVILEPIQGEGGVILPPQGYLPAVRQLCDEFGALLIFDEVQTGMGRTGKMFACEHENVQPDILCLAKALGGGVMPIGATVATEEVFSVLFDNPFLHTTTFGGNPLACAAALATINVLLEQNLPAQAEQKGDMLLDGFRQLGREYPDLVQDARGKGMLMAIEFVDNETGYSFASEMFRQRVLVAGTLNNSKTIRIEPPLTLTIEQCEQVLKAARKALAALRVSVEEA
;
A
#
# COMPACT_ATOMS: atom_id res chain seq x y z
N LEU A 1 29.05 -27.33 15.85
CA LEU A 1 28.99 -27.09 17.30
C LEU A 1 27.61 -26.50 17.61
N ASN A 2 26.71 -27.31 18.18
CA ASN A 2 25.40 -26.85 18.68
C ASN A 2 25.65 -25.86 19.83
N ARG A 3 25.53 -24.56 19.58
CA ARG A 3 25.46 -23.56 20.65
C ARG A 3 24.12 -23.74 21.35
N LEU A 4 24.15 -24.10 22.62
CA LEU A 4 22.97 -23.97 23.48
C LEU A 4 22.51 -22.49 23.50
N PRO A 5 21.19 -22.23 23.49
CA PRO A 5 20.69 -20.86 23.58
C PRO A 5 21.24 -20.17 24.85
N SER A 6 21.79 -18.97 24.69
CA SER A 6 22.27 -18.17 25.82
C SER A 6 21.23 -17.11 26.18
N SER A 7 20.51 -17.32 27.27
CA SER A 7 19.58 -16.32 27.82
C SER A 7 20.28 -15.00 28.16
N ALA A 8 21.56 -15.05 28.55
CA ALA A 8 22.33 -13.86 28.82
C ALA A 8 22.56 -12.97 27.61
N SER A 9 22.84 -13.57 26.43
CA SER A 9 22.98 -12.81 25.18
C SER A 9 21.66 -12.18 24.75
N ALA A 10 20.54 -12.92 24.86
CA ALA A 10 19.21 -12.39 24.56
C ALA A 10 18.84 -11.22 25.51
N LEU A 11 19.15 -11.36 26.81
CA LEU A 11 18.89 -10.32 27.80
C LEU A 11 19.70 -9.04 27.52
N ALA A 12 20.97 -9.16 27.15
CA ALA A 12 21.80 -8.02 26.78
C ALA A 12 21.24 -7.29 25.55
N CYS A 13 20.81 -8.05 24.51
CA CYS A 13 20.21 -7.49 23.29
C CYS A 13 18.90 -6.75 23.60
N THR A 14 18.01 -7.32 24.41
CA THR A 14 16.74 -6.67 24.79
C THR A 14 16.97 -5.43 25.65
N ALA A 15 17.93 -5.44 26.60
CA ALA A 15 18.27 -4.28 27.40
C ALA A 15 18.82 -3.13 26.54
N HIS A 16 19.67 -3.44 25.55
CA HIS A 16 20.16 -2.46 24.59
C HIS A 16 19.02 -1.86 23.76
N ALA A 17 18.11 -2.69 23.23
CA ALA A 17 16.97 -2.24 22.46
C ALA A 17 16.02 -1.34 23.29
N LEU A 18 15.74 -1.69 24.55
CA LEU A 18 14.92 -0.87 25.43
C LEU A 18 15.55 0.50 25.70
N ASN A 19 16.87 0.55 25.89
CA ASN A 19 17.60 1.81 26.03
C ASN A 19 17.47 2.69 24.77
N LEU A 20 17.58 2.09 23.56
CA LEU A 20 17.39 2.82 22.30
C LEU A 20 15.96 3.36 22.14
N ILE A 21 14.94 2.62 22.59
CA ILE A 21 13.53 3.04 22.54
C ILE A 21 13.29 4.30 23.40
N GLU A 22 13.97 4.44 24.51
CA GLU A 22 13.86 5.60 25.41
C GLU A 22 14.60 6.84 24.88
N LYS A 23 15.64 6.66 24.04
CA LYS A 23 16.45 7.76 23.53
C LYS A 23 15.70 8.61 22.51
N ARG A 24 15.89 9.92 22.59
CA ARG A 24 15.40 10.91 21.62
C ARG A 24 16.47 11.35 20.63
N THR A 25 17.72 11.36 21.08
CA THR A 25 18.89 11.77 20.29
C THR A 25 20.03 10.77 20.53
N LEU A 26 20.90 10.66 19.54
CA LEU A 26 22.12 9.87 19.59
C LEU A 26 23.30 10.82 19.49
N ASP A 27 24.38 10.56 20.23
CA ASP A 27 25.65 11.22 19.95
C ASP A 27 26.37 10.60 18.75
N HIS A 28 27.47 11.20 18.34
CA HIS A 28 28.18 10.79 17.11
C HIS A 28 28.74 9.36 17.16
N GLU A 29 29.22 8.92 18.31
CA GLU A 29 29.75 7.55 18.46
C GLU A 29 28.60 6.53 18.55
N GLU A 30 27.52 6.85 19.25
CA GLU A 30 26.30 6.04 19.29
C GLU A 30 25.70 5.84 17.88
N MET A 31 25.64 6.90 17.07
CA MET A 31 25.17 6.82 15.69
C MET A 31 26.03 5.88 14.84
N LYS A 32 27.37 6.01 14.92
CA LYS A 32 28.29 5.13 14.19
C LYS A 32 28.18 3.68 14.64
N GLN A 33 28.05 3.46 15.93
CA GLN A 33 27.90 2.12 16.48
C GLN A 33 26.59 1.51 16.03
N LEU A 34 25.47 2.23 16.19
CA LEU A 34 24.14 1.75 15.81
C LEU A 34 24.07 1.41 14.31
N ASN A 35 24.64 2.24 13.43
CA ASN A 35 24.66 1.97 12.00
C ASN A 35 25.40 0.65 11.68
N ARG A 36 26.56 0.41 12.31
CA ARG A 36 27.29 -0.86 12.14
C ARG A 36 26.45 -2.05 12.64
N GLU A 37 25.92 -1.97 13.85
CA GLU A 37 25.11 -3.03 14.45
C GLU A 37 23.87 -3.35 13.60
N VAL A 38 23.14 -2.34 13.12
CA VAL A 38 21.95 -2.53 12.28
C VAL A 38 22.30 -3.22 10.96
N ILE A 39 23.39 -2.80 10.28
CA ILE A 39 23.84 -3.42 9.04
C ILE A 39 24.22 -4.89 9.28
N ASP A 40 25.00 -5.17 10.32
CA ASP A 40 25.44 -6.53 10.66
C ASP A 40 24.23 -7.42 11.04
N TYR A 41 23.29 -6.92 11.85
CA TYR A 41 22.10 -7.69 12.22
C TYR A 41 21.16 -7.94 11.03
N PHE A 42 20.98 -6.96 10.11
CA PHE A 42 20.25 -7.19 8.89
C PHE A 42 20.88 -8.30 8.03
N LYS A 43 22.21 -8.28 7.92
CA LYS A 43 22.98 -9.27 7.15
C LYS A 43 22.90 -10.67 7.75
N GLU A 44 23.00 -10.77 9.08
CA GLU A 44 23.12 -12.06 9.76
C GLU A 44 21.78 -12.64 10.20
N HIS A 45 20.77 -11.81 10.51
CA HIS A 45 19.55 -12.24 11.17
C HIS A 45 18.25 -11.82 10.48
N VAL A 46 18.27 -10.84 9.57
CA VAL A 46 17.06 -10.43 8.83
C VAL A 46 17.06 -10.97 7.40
N ASN A 47 17.83 -10.37 6.52
CA ASN A 47 17.95 -10.83 5.13
C ASN A 47 19.10 -10.07 4.41
N PRO A 48 20.20 -10.72 4.03
CA PRO A 48 21.29 -10.07 3.32
C PRO A 48 20.87 -9.50 1.96
N GLY A 49 19.95 -10.16 1.24
CA GLY A 49 19.43 -9.68 -0.05
C GLY A 49 18.65 -8.36 0.08
N PHE A 50 18.13 -8.06 1.26
CA PHE A 50 17.47 -6.77 1.51
C PHE A 50 18.47 -5.61 1.50
N LEU A 51 19.67 -5.83 2.00
CA LEU A 51 20.77 -4.85 1.96
C LEU A 51 21.23 -4.59 0.53
N GLU A 52 21.37 -5.63 -0.28
CA GLU A 52 21.73 -5.49 -1.69
C GLU A 52 20.70 -4.68 -2.48
N TYR A 53 19.40 -4.91 -2.20
CA TYR A 53 18.34 -4.09 -2.77
C TYR A 53 18.45 -2.61 -2.36
N ARG A 54 18.77 -2.33 -1.09
CA ARG A 54 18.91 -0.96 -0.56
C ARG A 54 20.11 -0.22 -1.14
N LYS A 55 21.20 -0.92 -1.42
CA LYS A 55 22.38 -0.33 -2.11
C LYS A 55 22.03 0.31 -3.44
N SER A 56 21.13 -0.28 -4.21
CA SER A 56 20.75 0.23 -5.53
C SER A 56 20.03 1.58 -5.47
N VAL A 57 19.48 1.96 -4.31
CA VAL A 57 18.72 3.20 -4.14
C VAL A 57 19.40 4.21 -3.20
N THR A 58 20.58 3.89 -2.65
CA THR A 58 21.37 4.80 -1.81
C THR A 58 22.48 5.47 -2.61
N ALA A 59 22.79 6.73 -2.28
CA ALA A 59 23.86 7.47 -2.95
C ALA A 59 25.22 6.80 -2.72
N GLY A 60 25.91 6.41 -3.79
CA GLY A 60 27.25 5.80 -3.74
C GLY A 60 27.29 4.31 -3.40
N GLY A 61 26.14 3.63 -3.36
CA GLY A 61 26.09 2.20 -3.04
C GLY A 61 26.46 1.87 -1.58
N ASP A 62 26.49 2.87 -0.72
CA ASP A 62 26.75 2.71 0.70
C ASP A 62 25.44 2.56 1.50
N TYR A 63 25.45 1.78 2.59
CA TYR A 63 24.30 1.60 3.50
C TYR A 63 24.10 2.82 4.43
N GLY A 64 24.33 4.03 3.89
CA GLY A 64 24.54 5.24 4.70
C GLY A 64 23.35 5.72 5.51
N ALA A 65 22.11 5.32 5.17
CA ALA A 65 20.92 5.83 5.86
C ALA A 65 20.22 4.72 6.63
N VAL A 66 20.31 4.79 7.96
CA VAL A 66 19.50 4.02 8.90
C VAL A 66 18.40 4.93 9.43
N GLU A 67 17.13 4.55 9.25
CA GLU A 67 15.99 5.32 9.72
C GLU A 67 16.00 5.44 11.23
N TRP A 68 15.82 6.65 11.75
CA TRP A 68 15.80 6.89 13.18
C TRP A 68 14.44 7.38 13.67
N GLN A 69 13.92 8.45 13.10
CA GLN A 69 12.67 9.04 13.56
C GLN A 69 11.97 9.85 12.44
N ALA A 70 10.70 10.20 12.65
CA ALA A 70 10.04 11.21 11.84
C ALA A 70 10.57 12.60 12.18
N GLY A 71 10.90 13.41 11.19
CA GLY A 71 11.26 14.81 11.33
C GLY A 71 10.02 15.67 11.47
N SER A 72 9.11 15.57 10.52
CA SER A 72 7.81 16.25 10.50
C SER A 72 6.71 15.27 10.04
N LEU A 73 5.52 15.78 9.69
CA LEU A 73 4.46 14.95 9.08
C LEU A 73 4.88 14.35 7.72
N ASN A 74 5.85 14.98 7.03
CA ASN A 74 6.20 14.65 5.65
C ASN A 74 7.66 14.27 5.46
N THR A 75 8.41 14.14 6.55
CA THR A 75 9.85 13.92 6.50
C THR A 75 10.29 12.83 7.45
N LEU A 76 11.39 12.18 7.09
CA LEU A 76 12.11 11.20 7.91
C LEU A 76 13.50 11.71 8.22
N VAL A 77 14.03 11.37 9.38
CA VAL A 77 15.40 11.69 9.80
C VAL A 77 16.15 10.38 10.00
N ASP A 78 17.33 10.28 9.41
CA ASP A 78 18.22 9.15 9.63
C ASP A 78 19.04 9.29 10.93
N THR A 79 19.81 8.26 11.26
CA THR A 79 20.70 8.26 12.43
C THR A 79 21.79 9.33 12.36
N GLN A 80 22.08 9.89 11.19
CA GLN A 80 23.05 10.97 11.01
C GLN A 80 22.43 12.37 11.14
N GLY A 81 21.14 12.44 11.43
CA GLY A 81 20.39 13.69 11.52
C GLY A 81 20.04 14.32 10.19
N GLN A 82 20.15 13.57 9.08
CA GLN A 82 19.79 14.04 7.75
C GLN A 82 18.30 13.88 7.54
N GLU A 83 17.64 14.97 7.15
CA GLU A 83 16.20 14.98 6.91
C GLU A 83 15.88 14.78 5.44
N PHE A 84 14.88 13.93 5.16
CA PHE A 84 14.43 13.57 3.82
C PHE A 84 12.93 13.85 3.69
N ILE A 85 12.52 14.51 2.58
CA ILE A 85 11.11 14.55 2.20
C ILE A 85 10.70 13.15 1.77
N ASP A 86 9.64 12.61 2.38
CA ASP A 86 9.15 11.27 2.08
C ASP A 86 8.16 11.29 0.90
N CYS A 87 8.65 10.91 -0.28
CA CYS A 87 7.82 10.67 -1.46
C CYS A 87 7.65 9.16 -1.75
N LEU A 88 8.09 8.28 -0.82
CA LEU A 88 7.77 6.86 -0.81
C LEU A 88 6.49 6.56 -0.01
N GLY A 89 6.25 7.32 1.06
CA GLY A 89 5.03 7.25 1.87
C GLY A 89 4.80 5.89 2.53
N GLY A 90 5.86 5.08 2.74
CA GLY A 90 5.74 3.72 3.24
C GLY A 90 4.88 2.83 2.32
N PHE A 91 4.90 3.06 1.01
CA PHE A 91 4.00 2.42 0.02
C PHE A 91 2.51 2.76 0.24
N GLY A 92 2.23 3.99 0.69
CA GLY A 92 0.88 4.51 0.88
C GLY A 92 0.28 4.30 2.27
N ILE A 93 1.11 4.18 3.33
CA ILE A 93 0.60 4.08 4.71
C ILE A 93 0.49 5.45 5.42
N PHE A 94 1.24 6.46 5.00
CA PHE A 94 1.35 7.74 5.69
C PHE A 94 0.46 8.85 5.10
N ASN A 95 -0.78 8.54 4.68
CA ASN A 95 -1.67 9.56 4.08
C ASN A 95 -1.89 10.78 4.98
N VAL A 96 -1.99 10.60 6.28
CA VAL A 96 -2.14 11.70 7.26
C VAL A 96 -0.81 12.19 7.83
N GLY A 97 0.31 11.76 7.24
CA GLY A 97 1.66 12.11 7.67
C GLY A 97 2.22 11.18 8.74
N HIS A 98 3.54 11.31 8.96
CA HIS A 98 4.26 10.57 10.00
C HIS A 98 3.85 11.05 11.39
N ARG A 99 3.54 10.12 12.29
CA ARG A 99 3.22 10.44 13.69
C ARG A 99 2.18 11.57 13.84
N ASN A 100 1.12 11.54 13.03
CA ASN A 100 0.06 12.54 13.14
C ASN A 100 -0.41 12.67 14.60
N PRO A 101 -0.37 13.87 15.21
CA PRO A 101 -0.61 14.03 16.64
C PRO A 101 -2.01 13.58 17.07
N VAL A 102 -3.01 13.73 16.23
CA VAL A 102 -4.39 13.27 16.52
C VAL A 102 -4.43 11.74 16.59
N VAL A 103 -3.78 11.06 15.63
CA VAL A 103 -3.73 9.60 15.61
C VAL A 103 -2.91 9.05 16.78
N VAL A 104 -1.72 9.63 17.03
CA VAL A 104 -0.85 9.23 18.16
C VAL A 104 -1.57 9.42 19.50
N SER A 105 -2.22 10.57 19.70
CA SER A 105 -2.96 10.83 20.94
C SER A 105 -4.13 9.86 21.14
N ALA A 106 -4.88 9.54 20.10
CA ALA A 106 -5.97 8.57 20.15
C ALA A 106 -5.47 7.18 20.59
N VAL A 107 -4.36 6.73 20.02
CA VAL A 107 -3.73 5.43 20.36
C VAL A 107 -3.20 5.43 21.79
N GLN A 108 -2.50 6.50 22.23
CA GLN A 108 -2.00 6.62 23.59
C GLN A 108 -3.12 6.62 24.64
N ASN A 109 -4.20 7.36 24.38
CA ASN A 109 -5.37 7.39 25.27
C ASN A 109 -6.06 6.02 25.33
N GLN A 110 -6.14 5.30 24.22
CA GLN A 110 -6.71 3.96 24.20
C GLN A 110 -5.79 2.94 24.88
N LEU A 111 -4.48 3.05 24.71
CA LEU A 111 -3.48 2.21 25.38
C LEU A 111 -3.60 2.31 26.91
N ALA A 112 -3.87 3.52 27.43
CA ALA A 112 -4.05 3.75 28.86
C ALA A 112 -5.36 3.14 29.41
N LYS A 113 -6.33 2.79 28.56
CA LYS A 113 -7.60 2.14 28.95
C LYS A 113 -7.54 0.64 28.74
N GLN A 114 -7.43 0.22 27.48
CA GLN A 114 -7.48 -1.19 27.05
C GLN A 114 -6.79 -1.34 25.72
N PRO A 115 -5.60 -1.96 25.67
CA PRO A 115 -4.84 -2.11 24.43
C PRO A 115 -5.48 -3.10 23.44
N LEU A 116 -5.92 -4.26 23.93
CA LEU A 116 -6.54 -5.32 23.16
C LEU A 116 -7.87 -5.75 23.78
N HIS A 117 -8.77 -6.30 22.99
CA HIS A 117 -10.08 -6.76 23.45
C HIS A 117 -10.03 -8.17 24.05
N SER A 118 -11.02 -8.49 24.89
CA SER A 118 -11.13 -9.79 25.57
C SER A 118 -11.62 -10.93 24.66
N GLN A 119 -12.16 -10.63 23.48
CA GLN A 119 -12.88 -11.50 22.55
C GLN A 119 -14.31 -11.87 22.96
N GLU A 120 -14.68 -11.72 24.24
CA GLU A 120 -16.00 -12.04 24.76
C GLU A 120 -16.91 -10.81 24.89
N LEU A 121 -16.34 -9.64 25.27
CA LEU A 121 -17.10 -8.41 25.38
C LEU A 121 -17.11 -7.64 24.06
N LEU A 122 -18.21 -6.95 23.79
CA LEU A 122 -18.34 -6.10 22.62
C LEU A 122 -17.42 -4.88 22.71
N ASP A 123 -16.61 -4.67 21.67
CA ASP A 123 -15.71 -3.53 21.59
C ASP A 123 -16.41 -2.32 20.96
N PRO A 124 -16.49 -1.16 21.66
CA PRO A 124 -17.19 0.02 21.15
C PRO A 124 -16.48 0.66 19.94
N LEU A 125 -15.14 0.66 19.88
CA LEU A 125 -14.41 1.30 18.78
C LEU A 125 -14.52 0.48 17.51
N ARG A 126 -14.52 -0.86 17.60
CA ARG A 126 -14.80 -1.74 16.47
C ARG A 126 -16.18 -1.47 15.88
N ALA A 127 -17.21 -1.34 16.73
CA ALA A 127 -18.56 -1.03 16.28
C ALA A 127 -18.66 0.35 15.63
N MET A 128 -18.02 1.36 16.23
CA MET A 128 -17.97 2.73 15.69
C MET A 128 -17.21 2.79 14.37
N LEU A 129 -16.09 2.08 14.24
CA LEU A 129 -15.34 2.02 12.99
C LEU A 129 -16.14 1.33 11.88
N ALA A 130 -16.82 0.22 12.17
CA ALA A 130 -17.69 -0.45 11.21
C ALA A 130 -18.81 0.48 10.72
N LYS A 131 -19.46 1.21 11.63
CA LYS A 131 -20.48 2.21 11.30
C LYS A 131 -19.89 3.35 10.45
N THR A 132 -18.70 3.83 10.80
CA THR A 132 -18.01 4.90 10.05
C THR A 132 -17.67 4.45 8.63
N LEU A 133 -17.12 3.25 8.46
CA LEU A 133 -16.84 2.70 7.13
C LEU A 133 -18.11 2.51 6.32
N ALA A 134 -19.17 1.99 6.90
CA ALA A 134 -20.48 1.87 6.23
C ALA A 134 -21.06 3.23 5.77
N ALA A 135 -20.76 4.32 6.49
CA ALA A 135 -21.20 5.66 6.11
C ALA A 135 -20.33 6.30 5.02
N LEU A 136 -19.04 5.88 4.90
CA LEU A 136 -18.08 6.44 3.94
C LEU A 136 -18.03 5.68 2.63
N THR A 137 -18.20 4.36 2.68
CA THR A 137 -18.06 3.50 1.51
C THR A 137 -19.22 3.64 0.53
N PRO A 138 -18.97 3.55 -0.78
CA PRO A 138 -20.01 3.77 -1.77
C PRO A 138 -21.06 2.65 -1.82
N GLY A 139 -22.27 3.01 -2.20
CA GLY A 139 -23.34 2.07 -2.53
C GLY A 139 -23.94 1.37 -1.33
N LYS A 140 -23.97 0.03 -1.38
CA LYS A 140 -24.62 -0.83 -0.38
C LYS A 140 -23.61 -1.52 0.56
N LEU A 141 -22.36 -1.11 0.54
CA LEU A 141 -21.35 -1.62 1.45
C LEU A 141 -21.72 -1.26 2.90
N LYS A 142 -21.77 -2.26 3.79
CA LYS A 142 -22.39 -2.07 5.11
C LYS A 142 -21.68 -2.80 6.24
N TYR A 143 -21.22 -4.03 5.99
CA TYR A 143 -20.60 -4.86 7.01
C TYR A 143 -19.12 -4.95 6.82
N SER A 144 -18.35 -4.89 7.91
CA SER A 144 -16.90 -4.91 7.90
C SER A 144 -16.36 -6.11 8.65
N PHE A 145 -15.47 -6.86 8.01
CA PHE A 145 -14.56 -7.80 8.66
C PHE A 145 -13.21 -7.11 8.83
N PHE A 146 -12.71 -7.01 10.07
CA PHE A 146 -11.41 -6.39 10.36
C PHE A 146 -10.30 -7.43 10.43
N SER A 147 -9.16 -7.09 9.89
CA SER A 147 -7.93 -7.86 9.85
C SER A 147 -6.71 -6.99 10.21
N ASN A 148 -5.48 -7.46 9.98
CA ASN A 148 -4.27 -6.74 10.39
C ASN A 148 -3.44 -6.23 9.21
N SER A 149 -3.79 -6.63 8.00
CA SER A 149 -3.03 -6.30 6.80
C SER A 149 -3.90 -6.30 5.54
N GLY A 150 -3.35 -5.73 4.44
CA GLY A 150 -4.03 -5.74 3.14
C GLY A 150 -4.17 -7.15 2.56
N THR A 151 -3.16 -8.01 2.73
CA THR A 151 -3.26 -9.40 2.25
C THR A 151 -4.34 -10.18 2.99
N GLU A 152 -4.52 -9.96 4.31
CA GLU A 152 -5.62 -10.56 5.08
C GLU A 152 -6.98 -10.00 4.67
N SER A 153 -7.07 -8.71 4.34
CA SER A 153 -8.29 -8.12 3.81
C SER A 153 -8.68 -8.75 2.47
N VAL A 154 -7.72 -8.98 1.58
CA VAL A 154 -7.96 -9.69 0.30
C VAL A 154 -8.35 -11.14 0.54
N GLU A 155 -7.67 -11.87 1.45
CA GLU A 155 -8.05 -13.25 1.81
C GLU A 155 -9.50 -13.34 2.33
N ALA A 156 -9.90 -12.38 3.18
CA ALA A 156 -11.28 -12.31 3.66
C ALA A 156 -12.26 -12.05 2.51
N ALA A 157 -11.94 -11.13 1.58
CA ALA A 157 -12.76 -10.85 0.40
C ALA A 157 -12.94 -12.08 -0.49
N LEU A 158 -11.86 -12.80 -0.78
CA LEU A 158 -11.91 -14.04 -1.56
C LEU A 158 -12.74 -15.11 -0.86
N LYS A 159 -12.61 -15.26 0.47
CA LYS A 159 -13.38 -16.24 1.25
C LYS A 159 -14.86 -15.88 1.31
N LEU A 160 -15.22 -14.62 1.52
CA LEU A 160 -16.61 -14.15 1.49
C LEU A 160 -17.23 -14.40 0.12
N ALA A 161 -16.56 -14.00 -0.95
CA ALA A 161 -17.03 -14.22 -2.32
C ALA A 161 -17.20 -15.72 -2.61
N LYS A 162 -16.25 -16.55 -2.20
CA LYS A 162 -16.31 -18.00 -2.38
C LYS A 162 -17.46 -18.63 -1.59
N ALA A 163 -17.62 -18.28 -0.32
CA ALA A 163 -18.70 -18.80 0.52
C ALA A 163 -20.09 -18.41 -0.01
N TYR A 164 -20.22 -17.16 -0.50
CA TYR A 164 -21.48 -16.66 -1.08
C TYR A 164 -21.81 -17.32 -2.43
N GLN A 165 -20.81 -17.54 -3.30
CA GLN A 165 -21.01 -17.98 -4.66
C GLN A 165 -20.95 -19.50 -4.86
N SER A 166 -20.25 -20.25 -3.98
CA SER A 166 -20.14 -21.70 -4.10
C SER A 166 -21.49 -22.45 -4.12
N PRO A 167 -22.49 -22.08 -3.28
CA PRO A 167 -23.82 -22.69 -3.36
C PRO A 167 -24.54 -22.42 -4.69
N ARG A 168 -24.07 -21.43 -5.45
CA ARG A 168 -24.58 -21.06 -6.78
C ARG A 168 -23.79 -21.69 -7.94
N GLY A 169 -22.85 -22.61 -7.63
CA GLY A 169 -22.02 -23.28 -8.62
C GLY A 169 -20.92 -22.42 -9.22
N LYS A 170 -20.51 -21.33 -8.58
CA LYS A 170 -19.50 -20.40 -9.08
C LYS A 170 -18.23 -20.47 -8.24
N PHE A 171 -17.09 -20.76 -8.87
CA PHE A 171 -15.85 -21.08 -8.16
C PHE A 171 -14.63 -20.32 -8.67
N THR A 172 -14.68 -19.80 -9.91
CA THR A 172 -13.54 -19.15 -10.57
C THR A 172 -13.43 -17.67 -10.16
N PHE A 173 -12.21 -17.21 -10.01
CA PHE A 173 -11.87 -15.80 -9.81
C PHE A 173 -11.14 -15.27 -11.05
N VAL A 174 -11.48 -14.05 -11.45
CA VAL A 174 -10.75 -13.35 -12.51
C VAL A 174 -10.01 -12.18 -11.89
N ALA A 175 -8.71 -12.11 -12.11
CA ALA A 175 -7.83 -11.01 -11.73
C ALA A 175 -7.18 -10.39 -12.97
N THR A 176 -6.40 -9.33 -12.81
CA THR A 176 -5.77 -8.66 -13.94
C THR A 176 -4.25 -8.85 -13.97
N SER A 177 -3.67 -8.89 -15.16
CA SER A 177 -2.22 -8.90 -15.35
C SER A 177 -1.61 -7.63 -14.74
N GLY A 178 -0.44 -7.76 -14.10
CA GLY A 178 0.22 -6.65 -13.42
C GLY A 178 -0.32 -6.34 -12.02
N ALA A 179 -1.43 -6.96 -11.58
CA ALA A 179 -2.02 -6.73 -10.28
C ALA A 179 -1.13 -7.19 -9.12
N PHE A 180 -1.29 -6.52 -7.98
CA PHE A 180 -0.70 -6.88 -6.70
C PHE A 180 -1.75 -6.86 -5.58
N HIS A 181 -2.12 -8.04 -5.09
CA HIS A 181 -3.15 -8.22 -4.06
C HIS A 181 -2.61 -8.77 -2.73
N GLY A 182 -1.29 -8.95 -2.64
CA GLY A 182 -0.63 -9.50 -1.46
C GLY A 182 0.21 -10.74 -1.78
N LYS A 183 0.81 -11.32 -0.73
CA LYS A 183 1.76 -12.45 -0.83
C LYS A 183 1.38 -13.66 0.03
N SER A 184 0.25 -13.68 0.73
CA SER A 184 -0.36 -14.90 1.24
C SER A 184 -0.84 -15.76 0.07
N LEU A 185 -0.96 -17.09 0.23
CA LEU A 185 -1.18 -17.98 -0.92
C LEU A 185 -2.45 -17.67 -1.71
N GLY A 186 -3.56 -17.31 -1.04
CA GLY A 186 -4.78 -16.90 -1.73
C GLY A 186 -4.64 -15.56 -2.46
N ALA A 187 -4.14 -14.53 -1.78
CA ALA A 187 -3.88 -13.23 -2.40
C ALA A 187 -2.82 -13.32 -3.50
N LEU A 188 -1.80 -14.18 -3.32
CA LEU A 188 -0.77 -14.44 -4.33
C LEU A 188 -1.35 -15.14 -5.57
N SER A 189 -2.43 -15.90 -5.43
CA SER A 189 -3.14 -16.53 -6.55
C SER A 189 -3.80 -15.48 -7.46
N ALA A 190 -4.26 -14.36 -6.89
CA ALA A 190 -4.79 -13.20 -7.63
C ALA A 190 -3.68 -12.26 -8.13
N THR A 191 -2.55 -12.16 -7.42
CA THR A 191 -1.37 -11.36 -7.83
C THR A 191 -0.77 -11.92 -9.13
N ALA A 192 -0.28 -11.05 -10.04
CA ALA A 192 0.05 -11.45 -11.41
C ALA A 192 1.56 -11.36 -11.79
N LYS A 193 2.46 -11.25 -10.81
CA LYS A 193 3.91 -11.21 -11.08
C LYS A 193 4.52 -12.62 -11.03
N SER A 194 5.07 -13.09 -12.14
CA SER A 194 5.64 -14.44 -12.26
C SER A 194 6.77 -14.72 -11.24
N THR A 195 7.64 -13.74 -10.98
CA THR A 195 8.74 -13.86 -10.02
C THR A 195 8.27 -14.08 -8.58
N PHE A 196 7.07 -13.59 -8.22
CA PHE A 196 6.48 -13.81 -6.91
C PHE A 196 5.72 -15.14 -6.83
N ARG A 197 5.14 -15.58 -7.94
CA ARG A 197 4.26 -16.77 -8.01
C ARG A 197 5.04 -18.07 -8.21
N LYS A 198 5.99 -18.07 -9.14
CA LYS A 198 6.69 -19.27 -9.60
C LYS A 198 7.31 -20.12 -8.46
N PRO A 199 7.97 -19.53 -7.45
CA PRO A 199 8.57 -20.29 -6.35
C PRO A 199 7.55 -21.04 -5.47
N PHE A 200 6.26 -20.62 -5.51
CA PHE A 200 5.21 -21.14 -4.62
C PHE A 200 4.12 -21.93 -5.36
N MET A 201 4.38 -22.34 -6.60
CA MET A 201 3.47 -23.18 -7.36
C MET A 201 3.41 -24.63 -6.81
N PRO A 202 2.22 -25.27 -6.80
CA PRO A 202 0.93 -24.77 -7.28
C PRO A 202 0.26 -23.81 -6.28
N LEU A 203 -0.32 -22.74 -6.79
CA LEU A 203 -1.17 -21.83 -6.01
C LEU A 203 -2.61 -22.35 -5.95
N LEU A 204 -3.52 -21.58 -5.33
CA LEU A 204 -4.94 -21.97 -5.28
C LEU A 204 -5.52 -22.07 -6.70
N PRO A 205 -6.26 -23.15 -7.01
CA PRO A 205 -6.89 -23.32 -8.31
C PRO A 205 -8.04 -22.35 -8.51
N GLY A 206 -8.49 -22.21 -9.77
CA GLY A 206 -9.66 -21.39 -10.12
C GLY A 206 -9.35 -19.91 -10.33
N PHE A 207 -8.09 -19.50 -10.50
CA PHE A 207 -7.74 -18.13 -10.85
C PHE A 207 -7.41 -18.00 -12.35
N ARG A 208 -8.02 -17.01 -13.00
CA ARG A 208 -7.75 -16.60 -14.39
C ARG A 208 -7.23 -15.15 -14.37
N HIS A 209 -6.34 -14.83 -15.31
CA HIS A 209 -5.81 -13.46 -15.43
C HIS A 209 -6.06 -12.93 -16.83
N VAL A 210 -6.52 -11.67 -16.91
CA VAL A 210 -6.75 -10.94 -18.15
C VAL A 210 -5.93 -9.65 -18.17
N PRO A 211 -5.59 -9.08 -19.33
CA PRO A 211 -4.94 -7.78 -19.38
C PRO A 211 -5.78 -6.71 -18.69
N PHE A 212 -5.12 -5.86 -17.85
CA PHE A 212 -5.77 -4.73 -17.22
C PHE A 212 -6.18 -3.70 -18.27
N GLY A 213 -7.41 -3.20 -18.18
CA GLY A 213 -7.95 -2.24 -19.15
C GLY A 213 -8.58 -2.87 -20.40
N ASP A 214 -8.48 -4.18 -20.61
CA ASP A 214 -9.07 -4.88 -21.76
C ASP A 214 -10.42 -5.52 -21.38
N ILE A 215 -11.50 -4.79 -21.68
CA ILE A 215 -12.86 -5.25 -21.40
C ILE A 215 -13.29 -6.42 -22.28
N ASN A 216 -12.73 -6.54 -23.50
CA ASN A 216 -13.04 -7.63 -24.41
C ASN A 216 -12.41 -8.95 -23.93
N ALA A 217 -11.18 -8.90 -23.46
CA ALA A 217 -10.53 -10.04 -22.83
C ALA A 217 -11.29 -10.48 -21.57
N MET A 218 -11.75 -9.53 -20.73
CA MET A 218 -12.59 -9.81 -19.56
C MET A 218 -13.87 -10.53 -19.97
N ARG A 219 -14.63 -10.00 -20.91
CA ARG A 219 -15.87 -10.62 -21.44
C ARG A 219 -15.61 -12.02 -21.98
N THR A 220 -14.52 -12.21 -22.73
CA THR A 220 -14.16 -13.49 -23.32
C THR A 220 -13.95 -14.54 -22.21
N VAL A 221 -13.15 -14.23 -21.18
CA VAL A 221 -12.89 -15.18 -20.08
C VAL A 221 -14.16 -15.51 -19.29
N LEU A 222 -15.00 -14.50 -18.98
CA LEU A 222 -16.29 -14.73 -18.30
C LEU A 222 -17.20 -15.64 -19.14
N SER A 223 -17.25 -15.44 -20.47
CA SER A 223 -18.06 -16.25 -21.37
C SER A 223 -17.54 -17.68 -21.49
N GLU A 224 -16.22 -17.86 -21.61
CA GLU A 224 -15.62 -19.19 -21.69
C GLU A 224 -15.82 -19.99 -20.38
N CYS A 225 -15.62 -19.34 -19.22
CA CYS A 225 -15.90 -19.98 -17.92
C CYS A 225 -17.36 -20.45 -17.83
N ARG A 226 -18.33 -19.64 -18.29
CA ARG A 226 -19.74 -20.03 -18.31
C ARG A 226 -20.00 -21.23 -19.24
N LYS A 227 -19.38 -21.27 -20.42
CA LYS A 227 -19.54 -22.39 -21.37
C LYS A 227 -18.97 -23.70 -20.85
N THR A 228 -17.89 -23.65 -20.06
CA THR A 228 -17.21 -24.83 -19.50
C THR A 228 -17.78 -25.28 -18.15
N GLY A 229 -18.72 -24.50 -17.57
CA GLY A 229 -19.27 -24.78 -16.25
C GLY A 229 -18.34 -24.36 -15.08
N ASP A 230 -17.30 -23.56 -15.36
CA ASP A 230 -16.37 -22.96 -14.38
C ASP A 230 -16.81 -21.53 -14.03
N ASP A 231 -18.10 -21.31 -13.81
CA ASP A 231 -18.69 -19.98 -13.62
C ASP A 231 -17.92 -19.11 -12.64
N VAL A 232 -17.80 -17.82 -12.98
CA VAL A 232 -16.99 -16.86 -12.21
C VAL A 232 -17.71 -16.41 -10.95
N ALA A 233 -17.08 -16.63 -9.81
CA ALA A 233 -17.53 -16.18 -8.49
C ALA A 233 -17.33 -14.67 -8.33
N ALA A 234 -16.13 -14.19 -8.67
CA ALA A 234 -15.81 -12.76 -8.54
C ALA A 234 -14.72 -12.34 -9.53
N VAL A 235 -14.76 -11.06 -9.89
CA VAL A 235 -13.66 -10.30 -10.49
C VAL A 235 -13.00 -9.48 -9.39
N ILE A 236 -11.69 -9.57 -9.25
CA ILE A 236 -10.90 -8.76 -8.33
C ILE A 236 -9.90 -7.90 -9.10
N LEU A 237 -9.87 -6.61 -8.80
CA LEU A 237 -8.91 -5.67 -9.40
C LEU A 237 -8.66 -4.45 -8.51
N GLU A 238 -7.52 -3.82 -8.72
CA GLU A 238 -7.22 -2.47 -8.21
C GLU A 238 -7.88 -1.45 -9.15
N PRO A 239 -8.58 -0.41 -8.67
CA PRO A 239 -9.11 0.65 -9.57
C PRO A 239 -7.99 1.38 -10.35
N ILE A 240 -6.83 1.54 -9.75
CA ILE A 240 -5.57 1.97 -10.36
C ILE A 240 -4.51 0.99 -9.87
N GLN A 241 -3.79 0.32 -10.76
CA GLN A 241 -2.74 -0.61 -10.34
C GLN A 241 -1.56 0.15 -9.74
N GLY A 242 -1.26 -0.10 -8.46
CA GLY A 242 -0.14 0.54 -7.76
C GLY A 242 1.20 -0.05 -8.14
N GLU A 243 1.44 -1.30 -7.76
CA GLU A 243 2.70 -2.01 -7.98
C GLU A 243 2.91 -2.41 -9.46
N GLY A 244 1.88 -2.36 -10.27
CA GLY A 244 1.95 -2.51 -11.73
C GLY A 244 2.70 -1.37 -12.42
N GLY A 245 2.88 -0.23 -11.74
CA GLY A 245 3.54 0.96 -12.27
C GLY A 245 2.63 2.19 -12.30
N VAL A 246 1.71 2.32 -11.36
CA VAL A 246 0.66 3.35 -11.31
C VAL A 246 -0.10 3.40 -12.64
N ILE A 247 -0.70 2.26 -13.01
CA ILE A 247 -1.43 2.12 -14.27
C ILE A 247 -2.87 2.54 -14.08
N LEU A 248 -3.27 3.61 -14.79
CA LEU A 248 -4.66 4.05 -14.82
C LEU A 248 -5.41 3.23 -15.88
N PRO A 249 -6.65 2.78 -15.59
CA PRO A 249 -7.45 2.11 -16.61
C PRO A 249 -7.90 3.11 -17.69
N PRO A 250 -8.25 2.64 -18.90
CA PRO A 250 -8.97 3.46 -19.87
C PRO A 250 -10.28 3.98 -19.26
N GLN A 251 -10.67 5.19 -19.65
CA GLN A 251 -11.93 5.78 -19.22
C GLN A 251 -13.12 4.84 -19.52
N GLY A 252 -14.00 4.66 -18.54
CA GLY A 252 -15.17 3.79 -18.67
C GLY A 252 -14.88 2.30 -18.46
N TYR A 253 -13.65 1.92 -18.19
CA TYR A 253 -13.30 0.52 -17.95
C TYR A 253 -13.95 -0.04 -16.68
N LEU A 254 -13.88 0.67 -15.56
CA LEU A 254 -14.46 0.19 -14.29
C LEU A 254 -15.99 0.03 -14.37
N PRO A 255 -16.76 0.99 -14.92
CA PRO A 255 -18.19 0.81 -15.19
C PRO A 255 -18.50 -0.40 -16.09
N ALA A 256 -17.69 -0.62 -17.13
CA ALA A 256 -17.87 -1.76 -18.02
C ALA A 256 -17.59 -3.10 -17.32
N VAL A 257 -16.60 -3.16 -16.44
CA VAL A 257 -16.34 -4.34 -15.59
C VAL A 257 -17.53 -4.59 -14.65
N ARG A 258 -18.09 -3.54 -14.01
CA ARG A 258 -19.29 -3.67 -13.18
C ARG A 258 -20.44 -4.25 -13.96
N GLN A 259 -20.72 -3.72 -15.15
CA GLN A 259 -21.76 -4.23 -16.02
C GLN A 259 -21.55 -5.70 -16.39
N LEU A 260 -20.33 -6.11 -16.70
CA LEU A 260 -20.00 -7.52 -16.95
C LEU A 260 -20.23 -8.39 -15.70
N CYS A 261 -19.84 -7.94 -14.53
CA CYS A 261 -20.10 -8.66 -13.31
C CYS A 261 -21.60 -8.88 -13.09
N ASP A 262 -22.43 -7.85 -13.36
CA ASP A 262 -23.88 -7.94 -13.26
C ASP A 262 -24.47 -8.93 -14.28
N GLU A 263 -24.02 -8.84 -15.56
CA GLU A 263 -24.46 -9.73 -16.65
C GLU A 263 -24.15 -11.21 -16.36
N PHE A 264 -22.98 -11.47 -15.78
CA PHE A 264 -22.54 -12.83 -15.49
C PHE A 264 -22.90 -13.27 -14.05
N GLY A 265 -23.48 -12.39 -13.23
CA GLY A 265 -23.79 -12.64 -11.81
C GLY A 265 -22.53 -12.95 -10.99
N ALA A 266 -21.40 -12.39 -11.36
CA ALA A 266 -20.15 -12.42 -10.60
C ALA A 266 -20.11 -11.25 -9.61
N LEU A 267 -19.41 -11.40 -8.50
CA LEU A 267 -19.15 -10.29 -7.60
C LEU A 267 -18.01 -9.41 -8.13
N LEU A 268 -18.04 -8.12 -7.81
CA LEU A 268 -16.94 -7.20 -8.04
C LEU A 268 -16.23 -6.89 -6.72
N ILE A 269 -14.93 -7.19 -6.66
CA ILE A 269 -14.06 -6.87 -5.53
C ILE A 269 -13.11 -5.78 -5.97
N PHE A 270 -13.13 -4.62 -5.31
CA PHE A 270 -12.09 -3.62 -5.46
C PHE A 270 -11.07 -3.71 -4.34
N ASP A 271 -9.82 -3.86 -4.73
CA ASP A 271 -8.66 -3.72 -3.84
C ASP A 271 -8.24 -2.25 -3.82
N GLU A 272 -8.70 -1.55 -2.80
CA GLU A 272 -8.34 -0.15 -2.52
C GLU A 272 -7.36 -0.03 -1.34
N VAL A 273 -6.58 -1.06 -1.10
CA VAL A 273 -5.54 -1.06 -0.06
C VAL A 273 -4.53 0.06 -0.28
N GLN A 274 -4.21 0.40 -1.53
CA GLN A 274 -3.31 1.50 -1.85
C GLN A 274 -4.02 2.75 -2.35
N THR A 275 -5.08 2.60 -3.13
CA THR A 275 -5.77 3.71 -3.79
C THR A 275 -6.78 4.43 -2.91
N GLY A 276 -7.23 3.79 -1.83
CA GLY A 276 -8.20 4.34 -0.89
C GLY A 276 -7.65 5.39 0.07
N MET A 277 -8.50 5.82 0.98
CA MET A 277 -8.17 6.75 2.07
C MET A 277 -7.62 8.09 1.60
N GLY A 278 -8.22 8.64 0.53
CA GLY A 278 -7.90 9.97 0.03
C GLY A 278 -6.77 10.05 -0.99
N ARG A 279 -6.03 8.96 -1.20
CA ARG A 279 -4.80 8.93 -1.99
C ARG A 279 -4.94 9.50 -3.40
N THR A 280 -6.03 9.19 -4.10
CA THR A 280 -6.23 9.56 -5.51
C THR A 280 -7.03 10.86 -5.71
N GLY A 281 -7.35 11.58 -4.62
CA GLY A 281 -8.16 12.81 -4.68
C GLY A 281 -9.63 12.62 -4.30
N LYS A 282 -10.07 11.38 -4.15
CA LYS A 282 -11.37 10.98 -3.58
C LYS A 282 -11.14 10.07 -2.38
N MET A 283 -12.13 9.86 -1.51
CA MET A 283 -11.99 8.94 -0.38
C MET A 283 -11.62 7.54 -0.89
N PHE A 284 -12.27 7.08 -1.96
CA PHE A 284 -11.97 5.83 -2.67
C PHE A 284 -11.81 6.08 -4.17
N ALA A 285 -10.89 5.38 -4.82
CA ALA A 285 -10.61 5.58 -6.25
C ALA A 285 -11.80 5.18 -7.14
N CYS A 286 -12.62 4.22 -6.74
CA CYS A 286 -13.82 3.82 -7.46
C CYS A 286 -14.85 4.96 -7.61
N GLU A 287 -14.78 5.98 -6.77
CA GLU A 287 -15.66 7.17 -6.86
C GLU A 287 -15.38 8.03 -8.11
N HIS A 288 -14.18 7.95 -8.69
CA HIS A 288 -13.87 8.72 -9.90
C HIS A 288 -14.75 8.35 -11.10
N GLU A 289 -15.23 7.11 -11.15
CA GLU A 289 -16.12 6.63 -12.19
C GLU A 289 -17.49 6.18 -11.67
N ASN A 290 -17.83 6.53 -10.39
CA ASN A 290 -19.08 6.19 -9.70
C ASN A 290 -19.41 4.67 -9.73
N VAL A 291 -18.40 3.81 -9.58
CA VAL A 291 -18.58 2.37 -9.55
C VAL A 291 -18.68 1.86 -8.13
N GLN A 292 -19.68 1.02 -7.87
CA GLN A 292 -19.93 0.42 -6.56
C GLN A 292 -19.54 -1.06 -6.61
N PRO A 293 -18.55 -1.50 -5.82
CA PRO A 293 -18.21 -2.91 -5.71
C PRO A 293 -19.17 -3.63 -4.75
N ASP A 294 -19.15 -4.96 -4.80
CA ASP A 294 -19.82 -5.81 -3.80
C ASP A 294 -18.96 -6.00 -2.56
N ILE A 295 -17.62 -5.94 -2.74
CA ILE A 295 -16.62 -6.05 -1.67
C ILE A 295 -15.51 -5.02 -1.92
N LEU A 296 -15.09 -4.33 -0.85
CA LEU A 296 -14.01 -3.35 -0.84
C LEU A 296 -12.94 -3.76 0.17
N CYS A 297 -11.69 -3.86 -0.28
CA CYS A 297 -10.53 -4.16 0.57
C CYS A 297 -9.79 -2.88 0.95
N LEU A 298 -9.52 -2.69 2.23
CA LEU A 298 -8.81 -1.53 2.79
C LEU A 298 -7.70 -1.99 3.73
N ALA A 299 -6.62 -1.23 3.82
CA ALA A 299 -5.55 -1.37 4.82
C ALA A 299 -4.63 -0.14 4.77
N LYS A 300 -3.31 -0.34 4.92
CA LYS A 300 -2.28 0.71 4.77
C LYS A 300 -2.66 2.00 5.52
N ALA A 301 -3.02 3.05 4.76
CA ALA A 301 -3.36 4.36 5.32
C ALA A 301 -4.52 4.33 6.32
N LEU A 302 -5.37 3.30 6.34
CA LEU A 302 -6.45 3.16 7.31
C LEU A 302 -5.95 3.25 8.76
N GLY A 303 -4.75 2.74 9.05
CA GLY A 303 -4.12 2.80 10.36
C GLY A 303 -3.30 4.06 10.66
N GLY A 304 -3.32 5.05 9.75
CA GLY A 304 -2.64 6.34 9.91
C GLY A 304 -1.12 6.28 10.02
N GLY A 305 -0.50 5.17 9.57
CA GLY A 305 0.94 4.94 9.74
C GLY A 305 1.36 4.64 11.19
N VAL A 306 0.40 4.43 12.11
CA VAL A 306 0.66 4.18 13.54
C VAL A 306 0.31 2.74 13.93
N MET A 307 -0.82 2.22 13.47
CA MET A 307 -1.24 0.86 13.80
C MET A 307 -1.58 0.07 12.52
N PRO A 308 -1.12 -1.19 12.40
CA PRO A 308 -1.55 -2.05 11.31
C PRO A 308 -3.03 -2.43 11.47
N ILE A 309 -3.81 -2.26 10.39
CA ILE A 309 -5.21 -2.67 10.30
C ILE A 309 -5.58 -2.93 8.84
N GLY A 310 -6.44 -3.92 8.63
CA GLY A 310 -7.14 -4.16 7.37
C GLY A 310 -8.64 -4.20 7.60
N ALA A 311 -9.41 -3.91 6.58
CA ALA A 311 -10.86 -4.04 6.60
C ALA A 311 -11.37 -4.55 5.25
N THR A 312 -12.29 -5.51 5.31
CA THR A 312 -13.03 -6.01 4.16
C THR A 312 -14.47 -5.59 4.34
N VAL A 313 -14.91 -4.61 3.56
CA VAL A 313 -16.28 -4.08 3.64
C VAL A 313 -17.11 -4.71 2.53
N ALA A 314 -18.25 -5.30 2.88
CA ALA A 314 -19.11 -5.98 1.93
C ALA A 314 -20.58 -5.57 2.06
N THR A 315 -21.35 -5.83 1.02
CA THR A 315 -22.81 -5.69 1.07
C THR A 315 -23.40 -6.67 2.07
N GLU A 316 -24.57 -6.35 2.60
CA GLU A 316 -25.28 -7.22 3.54
C GLU A 316 -25.50 -8.63 2.96
N GLU A 317 -25.86 -8.68 1.69
CA GLU A 317 -26.10 -9.93 0.97
C GLU A 317 -24.86 -10.83 0.95
N VAL A 318 -23.70 -10.29 0.59
CA VAL A 318 -22.43 -11.05 0.54
C VAL A 318 -21.97 -11.42 1.95
N PHE A 319 -22.08 -10.49 2.91
CA PHE A 319 -21.61 -10.70 4.28
C PHE A 319 -22.49 -11.68 5.08
N SER A 320 -23.74 -11.88 4.65
CA SER A 320 -24.71 -12.77 5.33
C SER A 320 -24.23 -14.21 5.52
N VAL A 321 -23.25 -14.65 4.73
CA VAL A 321 -22.61 -15.98 4.90
C VAL A 321 -21.95 -16.19 6.26
N LEU A 322 -21.70 -15.11 7.00
CA LEU A 322 -21.15 -15.15 8.36
C LEU A 322 -22.22 -14.99 9.45
N PHE A 323 -23.49 -14.72 9.13
CA PHE A 323 -24.52 -14.45 10.15
C PHE A 323 -24.84 -15.66 10.99
N ASP A 324 -25.01 -16.83 10.35
CA ASP A 324 -25.33 -18.07 11.05
C ASP A 324 -24.08 -18.74 11.66
N ASN A 325 -22.91 -18.45 11.14
CA ASN A 325 -21.64 -18.98 11.64
C ASN A 325 -20.54 -17.89 11.63
N PRO A 326 -20.51 -17.02 12.65
CA PRO A 326 -19.52 -15.94 12.73
C PRO A 326 -18.07 -16.45 12.87
N PHE A 327 -17.87 -17.71 13.25
CA PHE A 327 -16.55 -18.34 13.35
C PHE A 327 -16.04 -18.96 12.05
N LEU A 328 -16.79 -18.90 10.96
CA LEU A 328 -16.37 -19.36 9.64
C LEU A 328 -15.09 -18.63 9.18
N HIS A 329 -14.93 -17.39 9.58
CA HIS A 329 -13.71 -16.61 9.36
C HIS A 329 -13.44 -15.69 10.55
N THR A 330 -12.27 -15.84 11.19
CA THR A 330 -11.90 -15.10 12.40
C THR A 330 -10.45 -14.64 12.34
N THR A 331 -10.11 -13.66 13.18
CA THR A 331 -8.75 -13.20 13.42
C THR A 331 -8.62 -12.76 14.88
N THR A 332 -7.55 -13.16 15.55
CA THR A 332 -7.35 -12.84 16.97
C THR A 332 -7.14 -11.34 17.20
N PHE A 333 -6.40 -10.66 16.34
CA PHE A 333 -6.05 -9.25 16.53
C PHE A 333 -6.85 -8.29 15.64
N GLY A 334 -7.58 -8.78 14.65
CA GLY A 334 -8.33 -7.92 13.74
C GLY A 334 -9.40 -7.08 14.44
N GLY A 335 -9.38 -5.77 14.23
CA GLY A 335 -10.28 -4.83 14.87
C GLY A 335 -10.04 -4.63 16.36
N ASN A 336 -8.79 -4.77 16.83
CA ASN A 336 -8.43 -4.48 18.20
C ASN A 336 -8.58 -2.97 18.52
N PRO A 337 -8.78 -2.61 19.80
CA PRO A 337 -9.06 -1.23 20.21
C PRO A 337 -8.02 -0.21 19.77
N LEU A 338 -6.72 -0.54 19.82
CA LEU A 338 -5.66 0.38 19.39
C LEU A 338 -5.72 0.65 17.89
N ALA A 339 -5.90 -0.39 17.07
CA ALA A 339 -6.01 -0.26 15.63
C ALA A 339 -7.30 0.48 15.23
N CYS A 340 -8.42 0.23 15.90
CA CYS A 340 -9.68 0.96 15.68
C CYS A 340 -9.56 2.43 16.08
N ALA A 341 -8.88 2.75 17.20
CA ALA A 341 -8.63 4.13 17.60
C ALA A 341 -7.78 4.89 16.57
N ALA A 342 -6.72 4.25 16.06
CA ALA A 342 -5.91 4.80 14.99
C ALA A 342 -6.72 5.05 13.71
N ALA A 343 -7.53 4.08 13.28
CA ALA A 343 -8.34 4.20 12.08
C ALA A 343 -9.41 5.29 12.18
N LEU A 344 -10.13 5.37 13.29
CA LEU A 344 -11.12 6.42 13.53
C LEU A 344 -10.49 7.81 13.54
N ALA A 345 -9.36 7.98 14.22
CA ALA A 345 -8.61 9.24 14.22
C ALA A 345 -8.09 9.61 12.82
N THR A 346 -7.61 8.63 12.07
CA THR A 346 -7.17 8.83 10.69
C THR A 346 -8.29 9.30 9.78
N ILE A 347 -9.45 8.65 9.84
CA ILE A 347 -10.64 9.05 9.07
C ILE A 347 -11.06 10.48 9.46
N ASN A 348 -11.06 10.78 10.76
CA ASN A 348 -11.38 12.14 11.24
C ASN A 348 -10.44 13.20 10.64
N VAL A 349 -9.11 12.97 10.67
CA VAL A 349 -8.12 13.89 10.08
C VAL A 349 -8.34 14.05 8.58
N LEU A 350 -8.58 12.96 7.84
CA LEU A 350 -8.85 13.01 6.39
C LEU A 350 -10.05 13.89 6.06
N LEU A 351 -11.12 13.76 6.84
CA LEU A 351 -12.37 14.50 6.62
C LEU A 351 -12.29 15.94 7.10
N GLU A 352 -11.84 16.20 8.33
CA GLU A 352 -11.77 17.56 8.88
C GLU A 352 -10.82 18.46 8.10
N GLN A 353 -9.69 17.92 7.66
CA GLN A 353 -8.72 18.69 6.87
C GLN A 353 -9.00 18.63 5.36
N ASN A 354 -10.04 17.90 4.92
CA ASN A 354 -10.36 17.69 3.52
C ASN A 354 -9.12 17.26 2.69
N LEU A 355 -8.35 16.31 3.24
CA LEU A 355 -7.10 15.86 2.61
C LEU A 355 -7.29 15.24 1.22
N PRO A 356 -8.42 14.55 0.89
CA PRO A 356 -8.64 14.08 -0.47
C PRO A 356 -8.63 15.22 -1.50
N ALA A 357 -9.35 16.31 -1.27
CA ALA A 357 -9.33 17.46 -2.20
C ALA A 357 -7.95 18.13 -2.30
N GLN A 358 -7.21 18.19 -1.18
CA GLN A 358 -5.83 18.69 -1.20
C GLN A 358 -4.91 17.75 -2.00
N ALA A 359 -5.13 16.42 -1.92
CA ALA A 359 -4.38 15.44 -2.69
C ALA A 359 -4.64 15.59 -4.20
N GLU A 360 -5.86 15.91 -4.61
CA GLU A 360 -6.17 16.22 -6.01
C GLU A 360 -5.39 17.47 -6.47
N GLN A 361 -5.51 18.57 -5.76
CA GLN A 361 -4.87 19.83 -6.13
C GLN A 361 -3.33 19.73 -6.20
N LYS A 362 -2.71 19.16 -5.15
CA LYS A 362 -1.25 19.01 -5.08
C LYS A 362 -0.74 17.96 -6.06
N GLY A 363 -1.55 16.92 -6.26
CA GLY A 363 -1.25 15.87 -7.24
C GLY A 363 -1.24 16.40 -8.67
N ASP A 364 -2.20 17.21 -9.05
CA ASP A 364 -2.24 17.87 -10.37
C ASP A 364 -1.02 18.76 -10.57
N MET A 365 -0.65 19.58 -9.58
CA MET A 365 0.54 20.43 -9.62
C MET A 365 1.83 19.60 -9.84
N LEU A 366 2.02 18.53 -9.05
CA LEU A 366 3.20 17.68 -9.17
C LEU A 366 3.23 16.94 -10.51
N LEU A 367 2.10 16.38 -10.94
CA LEU A 367 2.00 15.63 -12.19
C LEU A 367 2.27 16.52 -13.41
N ASP A 368 1.76 17.74 -13.44
CA ASP A 368 2.04 18.70 -14.49
C ASP A 368 3.52 19.09 -14.52
N GLY A 369 4.14 19.27 -13.34
CA GLY A 369 5.58 19.49 -13.23
C GLY A 369 6.40 18.30 -13.76
N PHE A 370 6.05 17.06 -13.41
CA PHE A 370 6.73 15.87 -13.93
C PHE A 370 6.52 15.68 -15.44
N ARG A 371 5.33 15.96 -15.96
CA ARG A 371 5.07 15.95 -17.40
C ARG A 371 5.90 17.01 -18.15
N GLN A 372 6.07 18.18 -17.55
CA GLN A 372 6.96 19.20 -18.10
C GLN A 372 8.40 18.71 -18.13
N LEU A 373 8.89 18.14 -17.03
CA LEU A 373 10.23 17.51 -16.98
C LEU A 373 10.37 16.40 -18.03
N GLY A 374 9.37 15.56 -18.24
CA GLY A 374 9.38 14.55 -19.29
C GLY A 374 9.54 15.15 -20.70
N ARG A 375 8.92 16.30 -20.98
CA ARG A 375 9.13 17.02 -22.25
C ARG A 375 10.52 17.66 -22.37
N GLU A 376 11.13 18.06 -21.28
CA GLU A 376 12.49 18.63 -21.24
C GLU A 376 13.57 17.55 -21.34
N TYR A 377 13.28 16.31 -20.91
CA TYR A 377 14.18 15.17 -20.87
C TYR A 377 13.58 13.93 -21.58
N PRO A 378 13.17 14.03 -22.87
CA PRO A 378 12.50 12.95 -23.59
C PRO A 378 13.40 11.73 -23.87
N ASP A 379 14.70 11.91 -23.77
CA ASP A 379 15.74 10.90 -23.85
C ASP A 379 15.83 10.01 -22.60
N LEU A 380 15.34 10.49 -21.44
CA LEU A 380 15.37 9.78 -20.16
C LEU A 380 13.98 9.34 -19.71
N VAL A 381 12.97 10.17 -19.88
CA VAL A 381 11.59 9.97 -19.36
C VAL A 381 10.66 9.55 -20.48
N GLN A 382 10.04 8.40 -20.33
CA GLN A 382 9.08 7.85 -21.28
C GLN A 382 7.65 8.35 -21.01
N ASP A 383 7.25 8.43 -19.74
CA ASP A 383 5.90 8.84 -19.34
C ASP A 383 5.86 9.38 -17.90
N ALA A 384 4.89 10.26 -17.61
CA ALA A 384 4.55 10.70 -16.27
C ALA A 384 3.02 10.67 -16.10
N ARG A 385 2.55 9.81 -15.20
CA ARG A 385 1.13 9.52 -15.00
C ARG A 385 0.76 9.42 -13.53
N GLY A 386 -0.53 9.51 -13.25
CA GLY A 386 -1.03 9.39 -11.88
C GLY A 386 -2.42 9.98 -11.69
N LYS A 387 -2.91 9.87 -10.47
CA LYS A 387 -4.16 10.47 -10.02
C LYS A 387 -4.03 10.89 -8.55
N GLY A 388 -4.30 12.16 -8.24
CA GLY A 388 -4.03 12.70 -6.92
C GLY A 388 -2.56 12.53 -6.53
N MET A 389 -2.30 12.09 -5.31
CA MET A 389 -0.94 11.87 -4.78
C MET A 389 -0.44 10.42 -5.01
N LEU A 390 -0.96 9.70 -5.99
CA LEU A 390 -0.44 8.43 -6.49
C LEU A 390 0.07 8.65 -7.92
N MET A 391 1.37 8.85 -8.08
CA MET A 391 2.00 9.23 -9.34
C MET A 391 3.19 8.32 -9.64
N ALA A 392 3.60 8.30 -10.91
CA ALA A 392 4.81 7.62 -11.35
C ALA A 392 5.47 8.37 -12.50
N ILE A 393 6.80 8.24 -12.55
CA ILE A 393 7.63 8.61 -13.69
C ILE A 393 8.19 7.30 -14.25
N GLU A 394 7.93 7.01 -15.51
CA GLU A 394 8.47 5.86 -16.21
C GLU A 394 9.65 6.29 -17.06
N PHE A 395 10.78 5.62 -16.89
CA PHE A 395 12.03 5.89 -17.59
C PHE A 395 12.19 4.97 -18.80
N VAL A 396 13.16 5.28 -19.66
CA VAL A 396 13.43 4.48 -20.85
C VAL A 396 13.87 3.05 -20.51
N ASP A 397 14.59 2.88 -19.40
CA ASP A 397 15.05 1.58 -18.89
C ASP A 397 15.16 1.56 -17.35
N ASN A 398 15.52 0.39 -16.82
CA ASN A 398 15.63 0.17 -15.37
C ASN A 398 16.82 0.93 -14.76
N GLU A 399 17.93 1.04 -15.46
CA GLU A 399 19.16 1.66 -14.98
C GLU A 399 18.94 3.17 -14.78
N THR A 400 18.31 3.82 -15.76
CA THR A 400 17.89 5.21 -15.66
C THR A 400 16.96 5.46 -14.48
N GLY A 401 15.97 4.57 -14.27
CA GLY A 401 15.08 4.64 -13.12
C GLY A 401 15.81 4.52 -11.78
N TYR A 402 16.73 3.57 -11.64
CA TYR A 402 17.54 3.41 -10.42
C TYR A 402 18.45 4.61 -10.19
N SER A 403 19.10 5.13 -11.24
CA SER A 403 19.95 6.30 -11.17
C SER A 403 19.17 7.54 -10.75
N PHE A 404 17.95 7.71 -11.29
CA PHE A 404 17.06 8.78 -10.86
C PHE A 404 16.71 8.67 -9.37
N ALA A 405 16.34 7.49 -8.88
CA ALA A 405 16.02 7.29 -7.46
C ALA A 405 17.24 7.59 -6.57
N SER A 406 18.45 7.21 -7.00
CA SER A 406 19.70 7.51 -6.31
C SER A 406 19.99 9.03 -6.27
N GLU A 407 19.77 9.73 -7.38
CA GLU A 407 19.92 11.20 -7.41
C GLU A 407 18.87 11.91 -6.54
N MET A 408 17.62 11.45 -6.55
CA MET A 408 16.56 11.98 -5.65
C MET A 408 16.98 11.81 -4.20
N PHE A 409 17.54 10.66 -3.82
CA PHE A 409 18.08 10.43 -2.48
C PHE A 409 19.18 11.44 -2.11
N ARG A 410 20.13 11.73 -3.04
CA ARG A 410 21.14 12.78 -2.85
C ARG A 410 20.54 14.17 -2.67
N GLN A 411 19.39 14.42 -3.31
CA GLN A 411 18.62 15.67 -3.14
C GLN A 411 17.70 15.65 -1.90
N ARG A 412 17.84 14.66 -1.01
CA ARG A 412 17.03 14.52 0.21
C ARG A 412 15.54 14.27 -0.05
N VAL A 413 15.21 13.55 -1.10
CA VAL A 413 13.85 13.09 -1.41
C VAL A 413 13.84 11.58 -1.54
N LEU A 414 13.03 10.90 -0.74
CA LEU A 414 12.88 9.44 -0.79
C LEU A 414 11.84 9.06 -1.84
N VAL A 415 12.23 8.22 -2.77
CA VAL A 415 11.35 7.61 -3.77
C VAL A 415 11.71 6.14 -3.95
N ALA A 416 10.85 5.34 -4.58
CA ALA A 416 11.17 3.95 -4.91
C ALA A 416 10.49 3.48 -6.19
N GLY A 417 11.11 2.50 -6.83
CA GLY A 417 10.54 1.78 -7.96
C GLY A 417 9.31 0.97 -7.57
N THR A 418 8.49 0.62 -8.56
CA THR A 418 7.37 -0.29 -8.36
C THR A 418 7.83 -1.76 -8.49
N LEU A 419 7.14 -2.66 -7.78
CA LEU A 419 7.56 -4.07 -7.70
C LEU A 419 7.45 -4.81 -9.05
N ASN A 420 6.49 -4.42 -9.89
CA ASN A 420 6.21 -5.11 -11.16
C ASN A 420 6.90 -4.47 -12.36
N ASN A 421 7.26 -3.18 -12.28
CA ASN A 421 7.90 -2.43 -13.36
C ASN A 421 9.06 -1.60 -12.79
N SER A 422 10.29 -2.12 -12.87
CA SER A 422 11.49 -1.52 -12.24
C SER A 422 11.93 -0.20 -12.86
N LYS A 423 11.54 0.09 -14.12
CA LYS A 423 11.81 1.38 -14.76
C LYS A 423 10.85 2.49 -14.35
N THR A 424 9.85 2.16 -13.54
CA THR A 424 8.86 3.11 -13.03
C THR A 424 9.15 3.48 -11.60
N ILE A 425 9.43 4.75 -11.36
CA ILE A 425 9.61 5.30 -10.02
C ILE A 425 8.30 5.90 -9.56
N ARG A 426 7.78 5.39 -8.45
CA ARG A 426 6.54 5.87 -7.82
C ARG A 426 6.82 7.06 -6.93
N ILE A 427 5.93 8.05 -7.00
CA ILE A 427 5.89 9.24 -6.15
C ILE A 427 4.58 9.17 -5.37
N GLU A 428 4.67 8.88 -4.08
CA GLU A 428 3.52 8.58 -3.22
C GLU A 428 3.67 9.24 -1.83
N PRO A 429 3.83 10.57 -1.76
CA PRO A 429 4.06 11.27 -0.50
C PRO A 429 2.84 11.27 0.43
N PRO A 430 2.98 11.64 1.71
CA PRO A 430 1.86 11.99 2.57
C PRO A 430 0.96 13.06 1.94
N LEU A 431 -0.36 12.98 2.15
CA LEU A 431 -1.32 13.97 1.62
C LEU A 431 -1.17 15.33 2.31
N THR A 432 -0.47 15.35 3.44
CA THR A 432 -0.11 16.55 4.20
C THR A 432 1.08 17.31 3.64
N LEU A 433 1.72 16.84 2.55
CA LEU A 433 2.82 17.55 1.88
C LEU A 433 2.42 18.99 1.58
N THR A 434 3.28 19.96 1.90
CA THR A 434 2.98 21.37 1.63
C THR A 434 3.27 21.75 0.18
N ILE A 435 2.77 22.88 -0.28
CA ILE A 435 3.06 23.39 -1.63
C ILE A 435 4.56 23.64 -1.80
N GLU A 436 5.20 24.22 -0.80
CA GLU A 436 6.66 24.48 -0.80
C GLU A 436 7.46 23.18 -0.89
N GLN A 437 7.00 22.12 -0.22
CA GLN A 437 7.62 20.79 -0.33
C GLN A 437 7.37 20.17 -1.72
N CYS A 438 6.19 20.38 -2.33
CA CYS A 438 5.94 19.96 -3.71
C CYS A 438 6.92 20.66 -4.68
N GLU A 439 7.15 21.97 -4.53
CA GLU A 439 8.15 22.69 -5.32
C GLU A 439 9.57 22.18 -5.11
N GLN A 440 9.93 21.84 -3.86
CA GLN A 440 11.22 21.24 -3.54
C GLN A 440 11.39 19.87 -4.23
N VAL A 441 10.35 19.03 -4.25
CA VAL A 441 10.35 17.75 -4.96
C VAL A 441 10.56 17.93 -6.46
N LEU A 442 9.85 18.85 -7.09
CA LEU A 442 10.03 19.16 -8.52
C LEU A 442 11.43 19.70 -8.83
N LYS A 443 11.97 20.55 -7.96
CA LYS A 443 13.34 21.06 -8.09
C LYS A 443 14.37 19.94 -7.92
N ALA A 444 14.17 19.02 -6.99
CA ALA A 444 15.02 17.85 -6.82
C ALA A 444 14.99 16.95 -8.07
N ALA A 445 13.79 16.67 -8.59
CA ALA A 445 13.61 15.86 -9.80
C ALA A 445 14.32 16.50 -11.03
N ARG A 446 14.22 17.82 -11.21
CA ARG A 446 14.93 18.54 -12.27
C ARG A 446 16.44 18.39 -12.14
N LYS A 447 16.99 18.54 -10.93
CA LYS A 447 18.42 18.36 -10.68
C LYS A 447 18.87 16.93 -10.94
N ALA A 448 18.07 15.95 -10.52
CA ALA A 448 18.35 14.54 -10.76
C ALA A 448 18.42 14.23 -12.26
N LEU A 449 17.44 14.67 -13.04
CA LEU A 449 17.44 14.48 -14.49
C LEU A 449 18.60 15.19 -15.19
N ALA A 450 18.94 16.41 -14.76
CA ALA A 450 20.10 17.13 -15.32
C ALA A 450 21.40 16.38 -15.05
N ALA A 451 21.60 15.83 -13.86
CA ALA A 451 22.80 15.06 -13.53
C ALA A 451 22.90 13.77 -14.36
N LEU A 452 21.75 13.08 -14.61
CA LEU A 452 21.73 11.88 -15.44
C LEU A 452 22.11 12.18 -16.90
N ARG A 453 21.61 13.29 -17.47
CA ARG A 453 21.93 13.67 -18.86
C ARG A 453 23.42 13.92 -19.08
N VAL A 454 24.08 14.61 -18.14
CA VAL A 454 25.53 14.82 -18.20
C VAL A 454 26.29 13.48 -18.18
N SER A 455 25.90 12.54 -17.33
CA SER A 455 26.55 11.23 -17.27
C SER A 455 26.35 10.38 -18.53
N VAL A 456 25.26 10.58 -19.28
CA VAL A 456 25.01 9.90 -20.56
C VAL A 456 25.83 10.54 -21.69
N GLU A 457 26.06 11.85 -21.66
CA GLU A 457 26.88 12.55 -22.66
C GLU A 457 28.39 12.30 -22.49
N GLU A 458 28.84 11.90 -21.29
CA GLU A 458 30.23 11.58 -20.97
C GLU A 458 30.59 10.09 -21.14
N ALA A 459 29.61 9.19 -21.32
CA ALA A 459 29.77 7.74 -21.47
C ALA A 459 29.77 7.31 -22.95
#